data_9ea9e1c40a965b84529a2948e9b66a2a
#
_entry.id   9ea9e1c40a965b84529a2948e9b66a2a
#
_cell.length_a   1.000
_cell.length_b   1.000
_cell.length_c   1.000
_cell.angle_alpha   90.00
_cell.angle_beta   90.00
_cell.angle_gamma   90.00
#
_symmetry.space_group_name_H-M   'P 1'
#
loop_
_entity.id
_entity.type
_entity.pdbx_description
1 polymer ?
#
loop_
_entity_poly.entity_id
_entity_poly.type
_entity_poly.pdbx_seq_one_letter_code
_entity_poly.pdbx_strand_id
1 'polypeptide(L)'
;MNSRGRVTVYVADDHPVYREGVSLALRRRPEFEVVGEAEDGRTALEDIRRVRPDVALLDVMMPGLEGGVILNAVVRDRLPTRVVLLSATVDDEEAEAALLAGASAYLSKEATRDTICNAVAAAARGVGVPHVRRNGGAARPLLSPRELEVLQLTAGGQSAPSIGRELHLSPETVKSHLKNVYDKLGVSDRAAAVAEGMRRGLLE
;
A
#
# COMPACT_ATOMS: atom_id res chain seq x y z
N MET A 1 -8.77 -7.14 24.04
CA MET A 1 -10.14 -7.63 23.77
C MET A 1 -11.04 -7.08 24.87
N ASN A 2 -12.01 -6.27 24.45
CA ASN A 2 -12.99 -5.69 25.39
C ASN A 2 -13.89 -6.80 25.97
N SER A 3 -14.51 -6.58 27.13
CA SER A 3 -15.38 -7.53 27.86
C SER A 3 -16.57 -8.08 27.05
N ARG A 4 -16.82 -7.60 25.84
CA ARG A 4 -17.84 -8.05 24.88
C ARG A 4 -17.31 -8.93 23.73
N GLY A 5 -16.02 -9.26 23.69
CA GLY A 5 -15.42 -10.07 22.62
C GLY A 5 -15.29 -9.39 21.24
N ARG A 6 -15.53 -8.06 21.17
CA ARG A 6 -15.42 -7.26 19.94
C ARG A 6 -14.06 -6.62 19.83
N VAL A 7 -13.55 -6.54 18.59
CA VAL A 7 -12.31 -5.83 18.27
C VAL A 7 -12.58 -4.33 18.25
N THR A 8 -11.88 -3.58 19.10
CA THR A 8 -11.97 -2.12 19.15
C THR A 8 -11.07 -1.51 18.06
N VAL A 9 -11.64 -0.62 17.24
CA VAL A 9 -10.95 0.00 16.11
C VAL A 9 -11.01 1.52 16.23
N TYR A 10 -9.85 2.17 16.07
CA TYR A 10 -9.73 3.61 15.93
C TYR A 10 -9.45 3.95 14.47
N VAL A 11 -10.13 4.95 13.89
CA VAL A 11 -9.98 5.34 12.48
C VAL A 11 -9.48 6.78 12.39
N ALA A 12 -8.37 7.00 11.69
CA ALA A 12 -7.89 8.36 11.42
C ALA A 12 -7.60 8.55 9.93
N ASP A 13 -8.20 9.59 9.36
CA ASP A 13 -8.09 9.97 7.95
C ASP A 13 -8.55 11.42 7.79
N ASP A 14 -7.83 12.25 7.05
CA ASP A 14 -8.19 13.65 6.83
C ASP A 14 -9.29 13.85 5.77
N HIS A 15 -9.65 12.79 5.03
CA HIS A 15 -10.73 12.80 4.05
C HIS A 15 -12.07 12.36 4.68
N PRO A 16 -13.02 13.28 4.97
CA PRO A 16 -14.22 12.96 5.74
C PRO A 16 -15.07 11.84 5.12
N VAL A 17 -15.27 11.87 3.80
CA VAL A 17 -16.09 10.89 3.08
C VAL A 17 -15.47 9.49 3.14
N TYR A 18 -14.15 9.41 3.04
CA TYR A 18 -13.43 8.14 3.15
C TYR A 18 -13.49 7.59 4.57
N ARG A 19 -13.21 8.44 5.58
CA ARG A 19 -13.29 8.09 7.01
C ARG A 19 -14.68 7.56 7.39
N GLU A 20 -15.75 8.29 7.00
CA GLU A 20 -17.12 7.83 7.21
C GLU A 20 -17.41 6.49 6.52
N GLY A 21 -16.98 6.34 5.26
CA GLY A 21 -17.19 5.12 4.47
C GLY A 21 -16.56 3.88 5.11
N VAL A 22 -15.33 4.03 5.62
CA VAL A 22 -14.60 2.94 6.30
C VAL A 22 -15.21 2.67 7.67
N SER A 23 -15.50 3.69 8.46
CA SER A 23 -16.14 3.55 9.77
C SER A 23 -17.51 2.86 9.67
N LEU A 24 -18.31 3.22 8.65
CA LEU A 24 -19.58 2.55 8.39
C LEU A 24 -19.40 1.08 8.02
N ALA A 25 -18.39 0.76 7.20
CA ALA A 25 -18.09 -0.62 6.82
C ALA A 25 -17.70 -1.48 8.05
N LEU A 26 -16.87 -0.93 8.93
CA LEU A 26 -16.49 -1.58 10.19
C LEU A 26 -17.70 -1.77 11.11
N ARG A 27 -18.52 -0.72 11.32
CA ARG A 27 -19.71 -0.80 12.20
C ARG A 27 -20.79 -1.78 11.72
N ARG A 28 -20.82 -2.11 10.40
CA ARG A 28 -21.74 -3.13 9.84
C ARG A 28 -21.34 -4.55 10.18
N ARG A 29 -20.12 -4.78 10.64
CA ARG A 29 -19.63 -6.09 11.05
C ARG A 29 -19.71 -6.22 12.57
N PRO A 30 -20.43 -7.22 13.10
CA PRO A 30 -20.68 -7.37 14.54
C PRO A 30 -19.42 -7.60 15.36
N GLU A 31 -18.35 -8.07 14.74
CA GLU A 31 -17.06 -8.32 15.38
C GLU A 31 -16.28 -7.04 15.71
N PHE A 32 -16.63 -5.88 15.11
CA PHE A 32 -15.93 -4.61 15.33
C PHE A 32 -16.71 -3.61 16.17
N GLU A 33 -15.96 -2.76 16.87
CA GLU A 33 -16.45 -1.58 17.56
C GLU A 33 -15.54 -0.38 17.24
N VAL A 34 -16.05 0.60 16.49
CA VAL A 34 -15.30 1.84 16.22
C VAL A 34 -15.39 2.73 17.47
N VAL A 35 -14.26 2.86 18.18
CA VAL A 35 -14.16 3.53 19.48
C VAL A 35 -13.71 4.99 19.39
N GLY A 36 -13.36 5.47 18.21
CA GLY A 36 -13.01 6.86 17.95
C GLY A 36 -12.60 7.10 16.52
N GLU A 37 -12.61 8.37 16.14
CA GLU A 37 -12.23 8.86 14.83
C GLU A 37 -11.47 10.18 14.97
N ALA A 38 -10.51 10.44 14.06
CA ALA A 38 -9.82 11.74 13.97
C ALA A 38 -9.59 12.13 12.49
N GLU A 39 -9.44 13.45 12.28
CA GLU A 39 -9.10 14.03 10.98
C GLU A 39 -7.65 14.50 10.89
N ASP A 40 -6.91 14.41 11.99
CA ASP A 40 -5.50 14.77 12.05
C ASP A 40 -4.70 13.80 12.93
N GLY A 41 -3.39 13.71 12.64
CA GLY A 41 -2.54 12.73 13.30
C GLY A 41 -2.20 13.04 14.75
N ARG A 42 -2.27 14.31 15.18
CA ARG A 42 -1.99 14.68 16.59
C ARG A 42 -3.10 14.21 17.49
N THR A 43 -4.33 14.53 17.13
CA THR A 43 -5.55 14.05 17.82
C THR A 43 -5.59 12.52 17.81
N ALA A 44 -5.27 11.89 16.66
CA ALA A 44 -5.22 10.44 16.56
C ALA A 44 -4.24 9.81 17.56
N LEU A 45 -3.01 10.32 17.67
CA LEU A 45 -2.02 9.78 18.60
C LEU A 45 -2.42 9.95 20.08
N GLU A 46 -2.96 11.12 20.44
CA GLU A 46 -3.44 11.39 21.79
C GLU A 46 -4.57 10.42 22.18
N ASP A 47 -5.54 10.24 21.30
CA ASP A 47 -6.66 9.34 21.52
C ASP A 47 -6.24 7.87 21.56
N ILE A 48 -5.35 7.43 20.67
CA ILE A 48 -4.82 6.04 20.67
C ILE A 48 -4.14 5.73 22.01
N ARG A 49 -3.36 6.67 22.55
CA ARG A 49 -2.73 6.52 23.88
C ARG A 49 -3.73 6.40 25.01
N ARG A 50 -4.82 7.17 24.93
CA ARG A 50 -5.87 7.22 25.95
C ARG A 50 -6.80 6.01 25.86
N VAL A 51 -7.29 5.69 24.66
CA VAL A 51 -8.30 4.65 24.42
C VAL A 51 -7.70 3.25 24.31
N ARG A 52 -6.45 3.15 23.82
CA ARG A 52 -5.72 1.89 23.57
C ARG A 52 -6.56 0.89 22.78
N PRO A 53 -7.00 1.22 21.56
CA PRO A 53 -7.77 0.33 20.72
C PRO A 53 -6.96 -0.92 20.37
N ASP A 54 -7.65 -2.03 20.06
CA ASP A 54 -6.98 -3.24 19.54
C ASP A 54 -6.29 -2.96 18.20
N VAL A 55 -6.93 -2.16 17.32
CA VAL A 55 -6.40 -1.78 16.01
C VAL A 55 -6.58 -0.27 15.77
N ALA A 56 -5.55 0.38 15.28
CA ALA A 56 -5.60 1.73 14.71
C ALA A 56 -5.47 1.64 13.19
N LEU A 57 -6.48 2.10 12.48
CA LEU A 57 -6.50 2.23 11.03
C LEU A 57 -6.22 3.69 10.68
N LEU A 58 -5.05 3.95 10.08
CA LEU A 58 -4.50 5.28 9.92
C LEU A 58 -4.19 5.59 8.46
N ASP A 59 -4.60 6.76 7.99
CA ASP A 59 -4.04 7.34 6.77
C ASP A 59 -2.53 7.60 6.94
N VAL A 60 -1.77 7.33 5.90
CA VAL A 60 -0.33 7.65 5.85
C VAL A 60 -0.12 9.15 5.88
N MET A 61 -0.90 9.91 5.11
CA MET A 61 -0.76 11.35 4.96
C MET A 61 -1.90 12.08 5.68
N MET A 62 -1.60 12.66 6.83
CA MET A 62 -2.54 13.47 7.60
C MET A 62 -1.90 14.77 8.08
N PRO A 63 -2.69 15.85 8.26
CA PRO A 63 -2.21 17.06 8.92
C PRO A 63 -1.69 16.77 10.34
N GLY A 64 -0.69 17.51 10.75
CA GLY A 64 -0.11 17.43 12.09
C GLY A 64 0.91 16.33 12.28
N LEU A 65 0.53 15.06 12.10
CA LEU A 65 1.44 13.90 12.15
C LEU A 65 1.04 12.88 11.10
N GLU A 66 2.02 12.37 10.38
CA GLU A 66 1.84 11.27 9.43
C GLU A 66 1.60 9.93 10.14
N GLY A 67 0.88 9.02 9.47
CA GLY A 67 0.58 7.68 10.01
C GLY A 67 1.83 6.88 10.39
N GLY A 68 2.92 7.02 9.64
CA GLY A 68 4.21 6.40 9.94
C GLY A 68 4.84 6.93 11.25
N VAL A 69 4.67 8.21 11.56
CA VAL A 69 5.14 8.81 12.82
C VAL A 69 4.32 8.26 14.00
N ILE A 70 3.00 8.09 13.80
CA ILE A 70 2.11 7.50 14.81
C ILE A 70 2.49 6.03 15.05
N LEU A 71 2.74 5.25 13.97
CA LEU A 71 3.24 3.87 14.07
C LEU A 71 4.49 3.79 14.94
N ASN A 72 5.49 4.62 14.64
CA ASN A 72 6.74 4.66 15.42
C ASN A 72 6.49 5.00 16.90
N ALA A 73 5.55 5.92 17.19
CA ALA A 73 5.17 6.25 18.55
C ALA A 73 4.48 5.08 19.26
N VAL A 74 3.57 4.37 18.60
CA VAL A 74 2.89 3.17 19.12
C VAL A 74 3.90 2.09 19.49
N VAL A 75 4.88 1.82 18.61
CA VAL A 75 5.93 0.83 18.85
C VAL A 75 6.86 1.26 19.98
N ARG A 76 7.37 2.51 19.95
CA ARG A 76 8.25 3.06 20.97
C ARG A 76 7.60 3.05 22.36
N ASP A 77 6.34 3.46 22.44
CA ASP A 77 5.58 3.56 23.69
C ASP A 77 5.01 2.18 24.12
N ARG A 78 5.30 1.12 23.35
CA ARG A 78 4.86 -0.28 23.58
C ARG A 78 3.35 -0.38 23.81
N LEU A 79 2.58 0.36 23.02
CA LEU A 79 1.13 0.28 23.10
C LEU A 79 0.64 -1.09 22.57
N PRO A 80 -0.42 -1.67 23.13
CA PRO A 80 -0.97 -2.95 22.67
C PRO A 80 -1.66 -2.86 21.32
N THR A 81 -1.83 -1.63 20.81
CA THR A 81 -2.53 -1.32 19.56
C THR A 81 -1.76 -1.80 18.34
N ARG A 82 -2.43 -2.50 17.45
CA ARG A 82 -1.91 -2.87 16.12
C ARG A 82 -2.22 -1.76 15.12
N VAL A 83 -1.25 -1.44 14.26
CA VAL A 83 -1.42 -0.36 13.28
C VAL A 83 -1.60 -0.95 11.88
N VAL A 84 -2.66 -0.51 11.21
CA VAL A 84 -2.92 -0.74 9.77
C VAL A 84 -2.84 0.62 9.09
N LEU A 85 -1.99 0.74 8.08
CA LEU A 85 -1.80 1.98 7.31
C LEU A 85 -2.61 1.94 6.02
N LEU A 86 -3.19 3.08 5.67
CA LEU A 86 -3.90 3.33 4.40
C LEU A 86 -3.18 4.40 3.61
N SER A 87 -2.93 4.19 2.34
CA SER A 87 -2.30 5.16 1.46
C SER A 87 -3.09 5.36 0.17
N ALA A 88 -3.16 6.60 -0.31
CA ALA A 88 -3.72 6.92 -1.62
C ALA A 88 -2.86 6.36 -2.76
N THR A 89 -1.54 6.38 -2.56
CA THR A 89 -0.56 5.78 -3.47
C THR A 89 0.19 4.70 -2.73
N VAL A 90 0.31 3.51 -3.33
CA VAL A 90 1.06 2.42 -2.71
C VAL A 90 2.42 2.33 -3.41
N ASP A 91 3.45 2.69 -2.67
CA ASP A 91 4.84 2.42 -3.02
C ASP A 91 5.32 1.19 -2.26
N ASP A 92 6.01 0.27 -2.96
CA ASP A 92 6.44 -1.00 -2.37
C ASP A 92 7.55 -0.78 -1.31
N GLU A 93 8.42 0.23 -1.51
CA GLU A 93 9.50 0.55 -0.55
C GLU A 93 8.92 1.15 0.74
N GLU A 94 7.94 2.06 0.61
CA GLU A 94 7.23 2.63 1.77
C GLU A 94 6.45 1.55 2.53
N ALA A 95 5.77 0.65 1.81
CA ALA A 95 5.03 -0.44 2.42
C ALA A 95 5.95 -1.40 3.17
N GLU A 96 7.09 -1.79 2.57
CA GLU A 96 8.08 -2.65 3.20
C GLU A 96 8.68 -1.98 4.44
N ALA A 97 9.07 -0.71 4.34
CA ALA A 97 9.60 0.05 5.47
C ALA A 97 8.58 0.15 6.62
N ALA A 98 7.30 0.38 6.33
CA ALA A 98 6.25 0.41 7.33
C ALA A 98 6.04 -0.94 8.03
N LEU A 99 6.06 -2.04 7.28
CA LEU A 99 5.95 -3.39 7.84
C LEU A 99 7.16 -3.74 8.71
N LEU A 100 8.37 -3.39 8.28
CA LEU A 100 9.59 -3.54 9.08
C LEU A 100 9.56 -2.69 10.37
N ALA A 101 8.95 -1.50 10.30
CA ALA A 101 8.75 -0.63 11.46
C ALA A 101 7.66 -1.15 12.43
N GLY A 102 6.93 -2.21 12.08
CA GLY A 102 5.94 -2.86 12.94
C GLY A 102 4.49 -2.66 12.58
N ALA A 103 4.18 -2.11 11.39
CA ALA A 103 2.81 -2.09 10.89
C ALA A 103 2.28 -3.53 10.69
N SER A 104 1.02 -3.75 11.03
CA SER A 104 0.36 -5.05 10.83
C SER A 104 -0.10 -5.23 9.39
N ALA A 105 -0.37 -4.14 8.68
CA ALA A 105 -0.68 -4.12 7.25
C ALA A 105 -0.44 -2.72 6.67
N TYR A 106 -0.20 -2.66 5.36
CA TYR A 106 -0.17 -1.43 4.55
C TYR A 106 -1.08 -1.64 3.34
N LEU A 107 -2.11 -0.81 3.19
CA LEU A 107 -3.17 -0.99 2.20
C LEU A 107 -3.35 0.25 1.33
N SER A 108 -3.81 0.03 0.09
CA SER A 108 -4.31 1.13 -0.75
C SER A 108 -5.68 1.60 -0.24
N LYS A 109 -5.95 2.91 -0.26
CA LYS A 109 -7.29 3.48 -0.08
C LYS A 109 -8.28 3.02 -1.17
N GLU A 110 -7.79 2.50 -2.31
CA GLU A 110 -8.61 1.88 -3.35
C GLU A 110 -9.01 0.42 -3.02
N ALA A 111 -8.49 -0.16 -1.94
CA ALA A 111 -8.87 -1.49 -1.51
C ALA A 111 -10.38 -1.56 -1.20
N THR A 112 -10.98 -2.72 -1.45
CA THR A 112 -12.40 -2.90 -1.12
C THR A 112 -12.62 -2.82 0.39
N ARG A 113 -13.82 -2.41 0.80
CA ARG A 113 -14.22 -2.38 2.22
C ARG A 113 -14.01 -3.72 2.91
N ASP A 114 -14.28 -4.82 2.19
CA ASP A 114 -14.06 -6.17 2.71
C ASP A 114 -12.59 -6.48 2.93
N THR A 115 -11.72 -6.04 2.02
CA THR A 115 -10.26 -6.17 2.17
C THR A 115 -9.78 -5.43 3.41
N ILE A 116 -10.23 -4.19 3.61
CA ILE A 116 -9.86 -3.38 4.78
C ILE A 116 -10.34 -4.05 6.07
N CYS A 117 -11.61 -4.46 6.14
CA CYS A 117 -12.17 -5.15 7.30
C CYS A 117 -11.43 -6.46 7.61
N ASN A 118 -11.06 -7.24 6.59
CA ASN A 118 -10.32 -8.48 6.77
C ASN A 118 -8.89 -8.23 7.28
N ALA A 119 -8.23 -7.17 6.82
CA ALA A 119 -6.92 -6.76 7.32
C ALA A 119 -6.99 -6.32 8.79
N VAL A 120 -8.01 -5.54 9.17
CA VAL A 120 -8.26 -5.16 10.57
C VAL A 120 -8.48 -6.40 11.44
N ALA A 121 -9.29 -7.36 10.98
CA ALA A 121 -9.51 -8.61 11.70
C ALA A 121 -8.24 -9.45 11.86
N ALA A 122 -7.39 -9.51 10.84
CA ALA A 122 -6.11 -10.22 10.88
C ALA A 122 -5.13 -9.52 11.84
N ALA A 123 -5.02 -8.19 11.76
CA ALA A 123 -4.19 -7.39 12.65
C ALA A 123 -4.57 -7.61 14.13
N ALA A 124 -5.87 -7.59 14.46
CA ALA A 124 -6.35 -7.86 15.81
C ALA A 124 -5.93 -9.23 16.36
N ARG A 125 -5.82 -10.23 15.50
CA ARG A 125 -5.32 -11.57 15.87
C ARG A 125 -3.79 -11.67 15.96
N GLY A 126 -3.07 -10.58 15.68
CA GLY A 126 -1.62 -10.59 15.61
C GLY A 126 -1.06 -11.32 14.39
N VAL A 127 -1.90 -11.58 13.39
CA VAL A 127 -1.48 -12.13 12.10
C VAL A 127 -1.12 -10.95 11.21
N GLY A 128 0.18 -10.79 10.91
CA GLY A 128 0.62 -9.81 9.93
C GLY A 128 -0.03 -10.12 8.59
N VAL A 129 -0.71 -9.13 8.01
CA VAL A 129 -1.21 -9.25 6.64
C VAL A 129 -0.10 -8.73 5.74
N PRO A 130 0.48 -9.58 4.88
CA PRO A 130 1.41 -9.09 3.87
C PRO A 130 0.71 -7.96 3.10
N HIS A 131 1.48 -6.97 2.68
CA HIS A 131 1.04 -5.88 1.83
C HIS A 131 -0.09 -6.30 0.89
N VAL A 132 -1.33 -5.82 1.13
CA VAL A 132 -2.46 -6.10 0.26
C VAL A 132 -2.40 -5.13 -0.90
N ARG A 133 -1.89 -5.63 -2.00
CA ARG A 133 -1.87 -4.95 -3.29
C ARG A 133 -3.29 -4.62 -3.75
N ARG A 134 -3.40 -3.59 -4.56
CA ARG A 134 -4.59 -3.13 -5.28
C ARG A 134 -5.44 -4.31 -5.78
N ASN A 135 -6.71 -4.33 -5.40
CA ASN A 135 -7.80 -5.22 -5.87
C ASN A 135 -7.46 -6.56 -6.52
N GLY A 136 -7.82 -7.62 -5.82
CA GLY A 136 -8.33 -8.86 -6.41
C GLY A 136 -7.52 -9.48 -7.53
N GLY A 137 -6.49 -10.28 -7.20
CA GLY A 137 -6.21 -11.46 -7.99
C GLY A 137 -5.58 -11.26 -9.37
N ALA A 138 -4.53 -10.46 -9.47
CA ALA A 138 -3.47 -10.73 -10.43
C ALA A 138 -2.16 -10.33 -9.75
N ALA A 139 -1.15 -11.16 -9.85
CA ALA A 139 0.21 -10.76 -9.52
C ALA A 139 0.46 -9.41 -10.18
N ARG A 140 1.00 -8.43 -9.44
CA ARG A 140 1.39 -7.13 -10.02
C ARG A 140 2.18 -7.45 -11.28
N PRO A 141 1.86 -6.84 -12.44
CA PRO A 141 2.71 -7.00 -13.59
C PRO A 141 4.12 -6.63 -13.16
N LEU A 142 5.08 -7.52 -13.38
CA LEU A 142 6.48 -7.34 -13.00
C LEU A 142 7.03 -5.99 -13.48
N LEU A 143 6.40 -5.46 -14.52
CA LEU A 143 6.68 -4.17 -15.15
C LEU A 143 5.46 -3.25 -14.99
N SER A 144 5.69 -1.97 -14.75
CA SER A 144 4.64 -0.93 -14.82
C SER A 144 4.08 -0.86 -16.25
N PRO A 145 2.87 -0.29 -16.47
CA PRO A 145 2.31 -0.11 -17.82
C PRO A 145 3.31 0.57 -18.77
N ARG A 146 4.05 1.57 -18.29
CA ARG A 146 5.03 2.30 -19.09
C ARG A 146 6.28 1.50 -19.40
N GLU A 147 6.76 0.71 -18.44
CA GLU A 147 7.88 -0.21 -18.67
C GLU A 147 7.51 -1.33 -19.62
N LEU A 148 6.27 -1.82 -19.56
CA LEU A 148 5.76 -2.83 -20.48
C LEU A 148 5.65 -2.28 -21.91
N GLU A 149 5.11 -1.07 -22.09
CA GLU A 149 5.07 -0.39 -23.40
C GLU A 149 6.49 -0.23 -24.00
N VAL A 150 7.44 0.25 -23.16
CA VAL A 150 8.84 0.40 -23.59
C VAL A 150 9.45 -0.94 -23.96
N LEU A 151 9.16 -2.02 -23.21
CA LEU A 151 9.65 -3.36 -23.51
C LEU A 151 9.04 -3.91 -24.81
N GLN A 152 7.74 -3.70 -25.06
CA GLN A 152 7.04 -4.11 -26.28
C GLN A 152 7.64 -3.44 -27.52
N LEU A 153 7.82 -2.11 -27.48
CA LEU A 153 8.45 -1.38 -28.57
C LEU A 153 9.93 -1.77 -28.77
N THR A 154 10.59 -2.12 -27.67
CA THR A 154 11.96 -2.67 -27.72
C THR A 154 12.00 -4.03 -28.38
N ALA A 155 11.05 -4.91 -28.10
CA ALA A 155 10.89 -6.20 -28.77
C ALA A 155 10.60 -6.05 -30.26
N GLY A 156 9.82 -5.02 -30.65
CA GLY A 156 9.61 -4.64 -32.06
C GLY A 156 10.82 -4.04 -32.78
N GLY A 157 11.99 -4.01 -32.13
CA GLY A 157 13.25 -3.58 -32.79
C GLY A 157 13.50 -2.06 -32.73
N GLN A 158 12.65 -1.28 -32.08
CA GLN A 158 12.76 0.17 -32.05
C GLN A 158 13.93 0.66 -31.16
N SER A 159 14.61 1.72 -31.59
CA SER A 159 15.65 2.38 -30.82
C SER A 159 15.07 3.31 -29.74
N ALA A 160 15.83 3.62 -28.68
CA ALA A 160 15.39 4.55 -27.63
C ALA A 160 14.95 5.93 -28.17
N PRO A 161 15.58 6.55 -29.19
CA PRO A 161 15.06 7.76 -29.82
C PRO A 161 13.73 7.57 -30.54
N SER A 162 13.48 6.38 -31.15
CA SER A 162 12.22 6.06 -31.84
C SER A 162 11.09 5.89 -30.82
N ILE A 163 11.34 5.11 -29.78
CA ILE A 163 10.43 4.89 -28.66
C ILE A 163 10.08 6.23 -27.99
N GLY A 164 11.10 7.10 -27.79
CA GLY A 164 10.89 8.42 -27.21
C GLY A 164 9.95 9.28 -28.03
N ARG A 165 10.05 9.28 -29.35
CA ARG A 165 9.13 10.01 -30.23
C ARG A 165 7.70 9.45 -30.15
N GLU A 166 7.53 8.15 -30.17
CA GLU A 166 6.22 7.50 -30.12
C GLU A 166 5.52 7.69 -28.78
N LEU A 167 6.28 7.64 -27.70
CA LEU A 167 5.76 7.74 -26.34
C LEU A 167 5.81 9.16 -25.75
N HIS A 168 6.24 10.16 -26.54
CA HIS A 168 6.44 11.55 -26.10
C HIS A 168 7.40 11.69 -24.89
N LEU A 169 8.49 10.93 -24.91
CA LEU A 169 9.54 10.93 -23.88
C LEU A 169 10.90 11.35 -24.45
N SER A 170 11.79 11.81 -23.57
CA SER A 170 13.19 11.97 -23.96
C SER A 170 13.88 10.60 -24.14
N PRO A 171 14.89 10.47 -25.03
CA PRO A 171 15.66 9.22 -25.15
C PRO A 171 16.29 8.78 -23.82
N GLU A 172 16.67 9.72 -22.96
CA GLU A 172 17.23 9.45 -21.63
C GLU A 172 16.17 8.84 -20.69
N THR A 173 14.95 9.34 -20.77
CA THR A 173 13.81 8.77 -19.99
C THR A 173 13.53 7.33 -20.44
N VAL A 174 13.57 7.06 -21.75
CA VAL A 174 13.41 5.68 -22.27
C VAL A 174 14.52 4.76 -21.77
N LYS A 175 15.80 5.24 -21.76
CA LYS A 175 16.91 4.46 -21.20
C LYS A 175 16.73 4.17 -19.71
N SER A 176 16.20 5.13 -18.95
CA SER A 176 15.89 4.93 -17.53
C SER A 176 14.80 3.87 -17.32
N HIS A 177 13.73 3.90 -18.13
CA HIS A 177 12.72 2.82 -18.10
C HIS A 177 13.32 1.47 -18.48
N LEU A 178 14.17 1.39 -19.49
CA LEU A 178 14.84 0.14 -19.88
C LEU A 178 15.75 -0.38 -18.76
N LYS A 179 16.48 0.48 -18.07
CA LYS A 179 17.29 0.08 -16.92
C LYS A 179 16.41 -0.55 -15.83
N ASN A 180 15.30 0.10 -15.47
CA ASN A 180 14.35 -0.44 -14.50
C ASN A 180 13.76 -1.78 -14.95
N VAL A 181 13.46 -1.93 -16.25
CA VAL A 181 13.02 -3.21 -16.84
C VAL A 181 14.09 -4.29 -16.65
N TYR A 182 15.36 -3.98 -16.93
CA TYR A 182 16.46 -4.95 -16.80
C TYR A 182 16.64 -5.37 -15.33
N ASP A 183 16.62 -4.43 -14.42
CA ASP A 183 16.73 -4.68 -12.97
C ASP A 183 15.57 -5.58 -12.49
N LYS A 184 14.33 -5.28 -12.89
CA LYS A 184 13.14 -6.07 -12.53
C LYS A 184 13.07 -7.46 -13.15
N LEU A 185 13.59 -7.62 -14.37
CA LEU A 185 13.67 -8.93 -15.05
C LEU A 185 14.88 -9.74 -14.61
N GLY A 186 15.87 -9.13 -13.94
CA GLY A 186 17.11 -9.75 -13.52
C GLY A 186 18.06 -10.03 -14.69
N VAL A 187 18.10 -9.12 -15.69
CA VAL A 187 18.89 -9.25 -16.92
C VAL A 187 19.79 -8.02 -17.13
N SER A 188 20.79 -8.12 -17.99
CA SER A 188 21.78 -7.06 -18.16
C SER A 188 21.75 -6.38 -19.54
N ASP A 189 20.99 -6.91 -20.48
CA ASP A 189 20.97 -6.38 -21.85
C ASP A 189 19.58 -6.50 -22.49
N ARG A 190 19.46 -5.85 -23.67
CA ARG A 190 18.23 -5.77 -24.44
C ARG A 190 17.72 -7.14 -24.91
N ALA A 191 18.61 -7.99 -25.43
CA ALA A 191 18.21 -9.27 -25.99
C ALA A 191 17.72 -10.21 -24.88
N ALA A 192 18.41 -10.22 -23.75
CA ALA A 192 18.01 -10.96 -22.57
C ALA A 192 16.67 -10.46 -22.01
N ALA A 193 16.40 -9.13 -22.02
CA ALA A 193 15.13 -8.58 -21.55
C ALA A 193 13.95 -9.01 -22.43
N VAL A 194 14.12 -9.02 -23.75
CA VAL A 194 13.08 -9.49 -24.68
C VAL A 194 12.83 -10.99 -24.50
N ALA A 195 13.88 -11.81 -24.44
CA ALA A 195 13.76 -13.24 -24.21
C ALA A 195 13.07 -13.58 -22.88
N GLU A 196 13.44 -12.89 -21.82
CA GLU A 196 12.83 -13.07 -20.50
C GLU A 196 11.38 -12.58 -20.46
N GLY A 197 11.07 -11.48 -21.17
CA GLY A 197 9.71 -10.99 -21.36
C GLY A 197 8.80 -12.00 -22.04
N MET A 198 9.28 -12.65 -23.12
CA MET A 198 8.57 -13.75 -23.79
C MET A 198 8.41 -14.96 -22.87
N ARG A 199 9.46 -15.37 -22.16
CA ARG A 199 9.43 -16.51 -21.24
C ARG A 199 8.39 -16.33 -20.11
N ARG A 200 8.20 -15.11 -19.66
CA ARG A 200 7.22 -14.75 -18.61
C ARG A 200 5.83 -14.40 -19.13
N GLY A 201 5.60 -14.46 -20.43
CA GLY A 201 4.32 -14.10 -21.05
C GLY A 201 3.98 -12.62 -20.98
N LEU A 202 4.99 -11.76 -20.87
CA LEU A 202 4.84 -10.29 -20.90
C LEU A 202 4.83 -9.75 -22.33
N LEU A 203 5.36 -10.52 -23.28
CA LEU A 203 5.42 -10.26 -24.72
C LEU A 203 4.80 -11.45 -25.46
N GLU A 204 4.08 -11.15 -26.55
CA GLU A 204 3.55 -12.15 -27.50
C GLU A 204 4.59 -12.53 -28.57
#